data_446f120ebbb26fbbcfeacc492691d331
#
_entry.id   446f120ebbb26fbbcfeacc492691d331
#
_cell.length_a   1.000
_cell.length_b   1.000
_cell.length_c   1.000
_cell.angle_alpha   90.00
_cell.angle_beta   90.00
_cell.angle_gamma   90.00
#
_symmetry.space_group_name_H-M   'P 1'
#
loop_
_entity.id
_entity.type
_entity.pdbx_description
1 polymer ?
#
loop_
_entity_poly.entity_id
_entity_poly.type
_entity_poly.pdbx_seq_one_letter_code
_entity_poly.pdbx_strand_id
1 'polypeptide(L)'
;MPDAIAFPLACRSVLVLGGARSGKSRYALQLAEESAPARLFIATAAASDEEMAARIARHQAERGEGWTTIETTRDLCGPLRQAREGSVALVDCLTLWLANLVFADDDIEAQIKRLCEIVPALAGPVVFVSNEVGLGIVPETPLGRDFRDWQGRLNQRMAAVCDAAVFIAAGLPIALKPVQAPSFALL
;
A
#
# COMPACT_ATOMS: atom_id res chain seq x y z
N MET A 1 -7.37 -32.90 -4.20
CA MET A 1 -7.38 -31.86 -3.16
C MET A 1 -6.32 -30.86 -3.56
N PRO A 2 -6.63 -29.58 -3.84
CA PRO A 2 -5.57 -28.60 -4.03
C PRO A 2 -4.82 -28.48 -2.70
N ASP A 3 -3.49 -28.52 -2.75
CA ASP A 3 -2.64 -28.38 -1.58
C ASP A 3 -2.99 -27.09 -0.87
N ALA A 4 -3.40 -27.18 0.39
CA ALA A 4 -3.62 -26.02 1.24
C ALA A 4 -2.29 -25.24 1.30
N ILE A 5 -2.31 -23.97 0.90
CA ILE A 5 -1.15 -23.10 1.03
C ILE A 5 -0.78 -23.07 2.51
N ALA A 6 0.39 -23.60 2.84
CA ALA A 6 0.89 -23.58 4.21
C ALA A 6 1.17 -22.11 4.62
N PHE A 7 0.53 -21.63 5.66
CA PHE A 7 0.81 -20.33 6.28
C PHE A 7 1.71 -20.53 7.50
N PRO A 8 2.61 -19.56 7.83
CA PRO A 8 2.82 -18.30 7.13
C PRO A 8 3.75 -18.42 5.92
N LEU A 9 3.39 -17.72 4.82
CA LEU A 9 4.29 -17.53 3.68
C LEU A 9 5.38 -16.52 4.07
N ALA A 10 6.63 -16.84 3.83
CA ALA A 10 7.73 -15.90 3.98
C ALA A 10 7.66 -14.86 2.84
N CYS A 11 7.09 -13.70 3.12
CA CYS A 11 6.96 -12.59 2.19
C CYS A 11 7.81 -11.41 2.64
N ARG A 12 8.50 -10.75 1.70
CA ARG A 12 9.25 -9.52 1.97
C ARG A 12 8.46 -8.26 1.61
N SER A 13 7.44 -8.40 0.77
CA SER A 13 6.62 -7.29 0.32
C SER A 13 5.15 -7.69 0.27
N VAL A 14 4.29 -6.88 0.91
CA VAL A 14 2.85 -7.12 0.99
C VAL A 14 2.08 -5.88 0.56
N LEU A 15 1.17 -6.04 -0.39
CA LEU A 15 0.20 -5.01 -0.78
C LEU A 15 -1.12 -5.25 -0.05
N VAL A 16 -1.56 -4.28 0.74
CA VAL A 16 -2.84 -4.29 1.47
C VAL A 16 -3.81 -3.34 0.78
N LEU A 17 -4.81 -3.91 0.12
CA LEU A 17 -5.85 -3.23 -0.62
C LEU A 17 -7.16 -3.17 0.16
N GLY A 18 -8.03 -2.24 -0.19
CA GLY A 18 -9.40 -2.17 0.32
C GLY A 18 -10.03 -0.80 0.17
N GLY A 19 -11.35 -0.74 0.32
CA GLY A 19 -12.11 0.51 0.26
C GLY A 19 -11.86 1.45 1.46
N ALA A 20 -12.47 2.63 1.43
CA ALA A 20 -12.47 3.54 2.56
C ALA A 20 -13.03 2.85 3.81
N ARG A 21 -12.38 3.05 4.97
CA ARG A 21 -12.80 2.47 6.27
C ARG A 21 -12.93 0.94 6.31
N SER A 22 -12.28 0.23 5.38
CA SER A 22 -12.30 -1.25 5.33
C SER A 22 -11.53 -1.93 6.47
N GLY A 23 -10.65 -1.21 7.18
CA GLY A 23 -9.75 -1.76 8.20
C GLY A 23 -8.32 -2.05 7.69
N LYS A 24 -7.99 -1.68 6.44
CA LYS A 24 -6.69 -1.96 5.81
C LYS A 24 -5.50 -1.40 6.57
N SER A 25 -5.56 -0.12 7.05
CA SER A 25 -4.44 0.48 7.80
C SER A 25 -4.22 -0.25 9.13
N ARG A 26 -5.29 -0.63 9.83
CA ARG A 26 -5.18 -1.42 11.06
C ARG A 26 -4.53 -2.79 10.80
N TYR A 27 -4.96 -3.48 9.76
CA TYR A 27 -4.36 -4.76 9.36
C TYR A 27 -2.88 -4.61 9.00
N ALA A 28 -2.53 -3.56 8.24
CA ALA A 28 -1.16 -3.30 7.83
C ALA A 28 -0.24 -2.94 9.03
N LEU A 29 -0.75 -2.16 10.00
CA LEU A 29 -0.05 -1.86 11.26
C LEU A 29 0.22 -3.15 12.04
N GLN A 30 -0.81 -3.97 12.27
CA GLN A 30 -0.66 -5.25 12.98
C GLN A 30 0.38 -6.15 12.29
N LEU A 31 0.31 -6.29 10.95
CA LEU A 31 1.25 -7.10 10.19
C LEU A 31 2.70 -6.59 10.35
N ALA A 32 2.91 -5.29 10.35
CA ALA A 32 4.22 -4.69 10.55
C ALA A 32 4.71 -4.89 12.01
N GLU A 33 3.82 -4.76 13.00
CA GLU A 33 4.13 -4.95 14.43
C GLU A 33 4.52 -6.40 14.75
N GLU A 34 3.89 -7.35 14.09
CA GLU A 34 4.22 -8.78 14.22
C GLU A 34 5.51 -9.16 13.48
N SER A 35 5.94 -8.34 12.49
CA SER A 35 7.10 -8.66 11.63
C SER A 35 8.44 -8.25 12.22
N ALA A 36 8.54 -7.12 12.91
CA ALA A 36 9.80 -6.62 13.46
C ALA A 36 9.59 -5.62 14.62
N PRO A 37 10.55 -5.53 15.56
CA PRO A 37 10.50 -4.54 16.65
C PRO A 37 10.84 -3.13 16.18
N ALA A 38 11.71 -2.97 15.19
CA ALA A 38 12.05 -1.68 14.57
C ALA A 38 11.19 -1.42 13.34
N ARG A 39 10.46 -0.30 13.33
CA ARG A 39 9.44 -0.04 12.31
C ARG A 39 9.58 1.35 11.74
N LEU A 40 9.53 1.46 10.42
CA LEU A 40 9.57 2.71 9.68
C LEU A 40 8.17 2.99 9.09
N PHE A 41 7.52 4.05 9.56
CA PHE A 41 6.26 4.52 9.00
C PHE A 41 6.54 5.62 7.97
N ILE A 42 6.15 5.40 6.73
CA ILE A 42 6.28 6.37 5.64
C ILE A 42 4.90 6.96 5.39
N ALA A 43 4.71 8.18 5.90
CA ALA A 43 3.47 8.92 5.79
C ALA A 43 3.45 9.72 4.48
N THR A 44 2.43 9.50 3.66
CA THR A 44 2.26 10.21 2.38
C THR A 44 1.20 11.29 2.43
N ALA A 45 0.46 11.39 3.54
CA ALA A 45 -0.52 12.44 3.76
C ALA A 45 0.17 13.78 4.00
N ALA A 46 -0.26 14.83 3.29
CA ALA A 46 -0.01 16.20 3.66
C ALA A 46 -1.19 16.71 4.52
N ALA A 47 -0.90 17.47 5.57
CA ALA A 47 -1.93 18.15 6.34
C ALA A 47 -2.49 19.33 5.51
N SER A 48 -3.44 19.02 4.62
CA SER A 48 -4.07 20.01 3.73
C SER A 48 -5.13 20.86 4.43
N ASP A 49 -5.73 20.33 5.50
CA ASP A 49 -6.79 20.94 6.28
C ASP A 49 -6.83 20.37 7.71
N GLU A 50 -7.68 20.96 8.58
CA GLU A 50 -7.81 20.56 9.98
C GLU A 50 -8.33 19.12 10.16
N GLU A 51 -9.20 18.64 9.27
CA GLU A 51 -9.70 17.25 9.31
C GLU A 51 -8.55 16.26 9.04
N MET A 52 -7.74 16.55 8.03
CA MET A 52 -6.56 15.72 7.69
C MET A 52 -5.51 15.77 8.80
N ALA A 53 -5.25 16.94 9.38
CA ALA A 53 -4.34 17.08 10.52
C ALA A 53 -4.82 16.26 11.73
N ALA A 54 -6.10 16.32 12.08
CA ALA A 54 -6.69 15.51 13.15
C ALA A 54 -6.62 14.00 12.86
N ARG A 55 -6.78 13.61 11.59
CA ARG A 55 -6.65 12.22 11.15
C ARG A 55 -5.21 11.73 11.28
N ILE A 56 -4.24 12.52 10.84
CA ILE A 56 -2.81 12.22 10.99
C ILE A 56 -2.45 12.06 12.46
N ALA A 57 -2.85 13.01 13.33
CA ALA A 57 -2.59 12.97 14.76
C ALA A 57 -3.18 11.70 15.43
N ARG A 58 -4.39 11.31 15.05
CA ARG A 58 -5.02 10.07 15.54
C ARG A 58 -4.23 8.85 15.11
N HIS A 59 -3.83 8.75 13.85
CA HIS A 59 -3.00 7.65 13.35
C HIS A 59 -1.60 7.62 13.97
N GLN A 60 -1.06 8.79 14.39
CA GLN A 60 0.18 8.83 15.16
C GLN A 60 -0.02 8.31 16.58
N ALA A 61 -1.13 8.67 17.24
CA ALA A 61 -1.46 8.22 18.59
C ALA A 61 -1.78 6.71 18.66
N GLU A 62 -2.34 6.13 17.60
CA GLU A 62 -2.65 4.70 17.50
C GLU A 62 -1.39 3.83 17.33
N ARG A 63 -0.24 4.42 16.99
CA ARG A 63 1.03 3.70 16.85
C ARG A 63 1.74 3.62 18.20
N GLY A 64 2.07 2.40 18.62
CA GLY A 64 2.84 2.14 19.82
C GLY A 64 4.32 2.55 19.69
N GLU A 65 5.13 2.11 20.64
CA GLU A 65 6.58 2.30 20.62
C GLU A 65 7.25 1.56 19.45
N GLY A 66 8.47 1.96 19.09
CA GLY A 66 9.28 1.31 18.06
C GLY A 66 9.02 1.80 16.64
N TRP A 67 8.21 2.83 16.44
CA TRP A 67 7.98 3.47 15.15
C TRP A 67 8.84 4.72 14.95
N THR A 68 9.55 4.77 13.84
CA THR A 68 10.14 6.00 13.29
C THR A 68 9.28 6.47 12.13
N THR A 69 8.87 7.74 12.12
CA THR A 69 8.04 8.29 11.04
C THR A 69 8.86 9.16 10.10
N ILE A 70 8.72 8.93 8.81
CA ILE A 70 9.20 9.83 7.75
C ILE A 70 7.97 10.33 6.98
N GLU A 71 7.83 11.64 6.89
CA GLU A 71 6.79 12.25 6.08
C GLU A 71 7.36 12.56 4.69
N THR A 72 6.66 12.10 3.66
CA THR A 72 7.02 12.36 2.27
C THR A 72 5.79 12.34 1.39
N THR A 73 5.60 13.37 0.61
CA THR A 73 4.44 13.46 -0.27
C THR A 73 4.71 12.88 -1.66
N ARG A 74 5.98 12.86 -2.11
CA ARG A 74 6.33 12.52 -3.51
C ARG A 74 7.43 11.47 -3.62
N ASP A 75 8.55 11.61 -2.91
CA ASP A 75 9.66 10.65 -2.98
C ASP A 75 9.46 9.48 -2.02
N LEU A 76 8.91 8.36 -2.50
CA LEU A 76 8.86 7.12 -1.74
C LEU A 76 10.18 6.34 -1.77
N CYS A 77 10.95 6.48 -2.84
CA CYS A 77 12.14 5.66 -3.05
C CYS A 77 13.25 5.97 -2.04
N GLY A 78 13.43 7.26 -1.67
CA GLY A 78 14.40 7.67 -0.66
C GLY A 78 14.15 7.06 0.72
N PRO A 79 12.96 7.28 1.32
CA PRO A 79 12.59 6.65 2.59
C PRO A 79 12.61 5.12 2.57
N LEU A 80 12.11 4.47 1.51
CA LEU A 80 12.07 3.01 1.40
C LEU A 80 13.48 2.38 1.45
N ARG A 81 14.50 3.04 0.90
CA ARG A 81 15.89 2.57 0.98
C ARG A 81 16.47 2.60 2.40
N GLN A 82 15.79 3.24 3.36
CA GLN A 82 16.18 3.22 4.77
C GLN A 82 15.67 1.96 5.50
N ALA A 83 14.73 1.22 4.89
CA ALA A 83 14.32 -0.08 5.40
C ALA A 83 15.50 -1.05 5.40
N ARG A 84 15.87 -1.57 6.58
CA ARG A 84 17.04 -2.43 6.80
C ARG A 84 16.60 -3.83 7.17
N GLU A 85 17.51 -4.77 7.07
CA GLU A 85 17.34 -6.08 7.67
C GLU A 85 17.06 -5.96 9.18
N GLY A 86 16.08 -6.70 9.69
CA GLY A 86 15.61 -6.61 11.08
C GLY A 86 14.63 -5.46 11.37
N SER A 87 14.26 -4.67 10.35
CA SER A 87 13.19 -3.66 10.45
C SER A 87 12.13 -3.88 9.37
N VAL A 88 10.95 -3.29 9.53
CA VAL A 88 9.88 -3.31 8.52
C VAL A 88 9.47 -1.88 8.17
N ALA A 89 9.23 -1.62 6.88
CA ALA A 89 8.65 -0.37 6.42
C ALA A 89 7.14 -0.53 6.17
N LEU A 90 6.37 0.50 6.52
CA LEU A 90 4.94 0.60 6.20
C LEU A 90 4.68 1.92 5.49
N VAL A 91 4.13 1.86 4.28
CA VAL A 91 3.72 3.03 3.49
C VAL A 91 2.21 3.21 3.62
N ASP A 92 1.75 4.30 4.23
CA ASP A 92 0.32 4.65 4.32
C ASP A 92 0.08 6.08 3.80
N CYS A 93 -0.41 6.25 2.55
CA CYS A 93 -0.79 5.20 1.61
C CYS A 93 -0.39 5.56 0.15
N LEU A 94 -0.36 4.59 -0.72
CA LEU A 94 -0.07 4.80 -2.16
C LEU A 94 -1.12 5.69 -2.84
N THR A 95 -2.36 5.70 -2.35
CA THR A 95 -3.45 6.51 -2.91
C THR A 95 -3.21 8.00 -2.70
N LEU A 96 -2.80 8.41 -1.49
CA LEU A 96 -2.45 9.82 -1.23
C LEU A 96 -1.15 10.20 -1.94
N TRP A 97 -0.18 9.30 -2.00
CA TRP A 97 1.03 9.51 -2.80
C TRP A 97 0.69 9.77 -4.27
N LEU A 98 -0.17 8.95 -4.89
CA LEU A 98 -0.63 9.18 -6.26
C LEU A 98 -1.35 10.52 -6.42
N ALA A 99 -2.23 10.88 -5.47
CA ALA A 99 -2.90 12.17 -5.48
C ALA A 99 -1.90 13.34 -5.47
N ASN A 100 -0.88 13.26 -4.63
CA ASN A 100 0.17 14.28 -4.56
C ASN A 100 0.94 14.40 -5.88
N LEU A 101 1.23 13.29 -6.57
CA LEU A 101 1.86 13.31 -7.90
C LEU A 101 0.96 13.98 -8.95
N VAL A 102 -0.33 13.63 -8.96
CA VAL A 102 -1.32 14.23 -9.87
C VAL A 102 -1.40 15.75 -9.67
N PHE A 103 -1.50 16.21 -8.41
CA PHE A 103 -1.59 17.65 -8.11
C PHE A 103 -0.28 18.41 -8.37
N ALA A 104 0.86 17.72 -8.37
CA ALA A 104 2.16 18.30 -8.67
C ALA A 104 2.52 18.26 -10.17
N ASP A 105 1.64 17.71 -11.00
CA ASP A 105 1.88 17.48 -12.44
C ASP A 105 3.18 16.68 -12.72
N ASP A 106 3.44 15.70 -11.84
CA ASP A 106 4.62 14.81 -11.96
C ASP A 106 4.40 13.77 -13.08
N ASP A 107 5.48 13.24 -13.61
CA ASP A 107 5.44 12.06 -14.48
C ASP A 107 5.06 10.80 -13.66
N ILE A 108 3.74 10.55 -13.58
CA ILE A 108 3.15 9.46 -12.80
C ILE A 108 3.69 8.10 -13.27
N GLU A 109 3.84 7.91 -14.58
CA GLU A 109 4.34 6.67 -15.17
C GLU A 109 5.77 6.37 -14.70
N ALA A 110 6.63 7.38 -14.78
CA ALA A 110 8.02 7.25 -14.34
C ALA A 110 8.12 6.99 -12.81
N GLN A 111 7.30 7.65 -12.01
CA GLN A 111 7.30 7.46 -10.55
C GLN A 111 6.82 6.05 -10.16
N ILE A 112 5.76 5.56 -10.77
CA ILE A 112 5.27 4.17 -10.54
C ILE A 112 6.34 3.16 -10.96
N LYS A 113 6.95 3.36 -12.13
CA LYS A 113 8.02 2.48 -12.63
C LYS A 113 9.18 2.42 -11.64
N ARG A 114 9.69 3.57 -11.17
CA ARG A 114 10.78 3.64 -10.18
C ARG A 114 10.42 2.92 -8.88
N LEU A 115 9.18 3.08 -8.38
CA LEU A 115 8.72 2.39 -7.19
C LEU A 115 8.73 0.88 -7.40
N CYS A 116 8.17 0.39 -8.52
CA CYS A 116 8.14 -1.03 -8.83
C CYS A 116 9.55 -1.64 -8.96
N GLU A 117 10.51 -0.90 -9.52
CA GLU A 117 11.89 -1.35 -9.70
C GLU A 117 12.64 -1.53 -8.38
N ILE A 118 12.36 -0.70 -7.37
CA ILE A 118 13.09 -0.79 -6.08
C ILE A 118 12.51 -1.84 -5.13
N VAL A 119 11.22 -2.17 -5.21
CA VAL A 119 10.55 -3.07 -4.25
C VAL A 119 11.28 -4.41 -4.10
N PRO A 120 11.64 -5.14 -5.17
CA PRO A 120 12.35 -6.42 -5.05
C PRO A 120 13.77 -6.29 -4.49
N ALA A 121 14.37 -5.09 -4.55
CA ALA A 121 15.75 -4.82 -4.13
C ALA A 121 15.85 -4.23 -2.72
N LEU A 122 14.73 -4.02 -2.01
CA LEU A 122 14.73 -3.48 -0.65
C LEU A 122 15.42 -4.44 0.32
N ALA A 123 16.23 -3.90 1.23
CA ALA A 123 16.97 -4.69 2.22
C ALA A 123 16.05 -5.26 3.31
N GLY A 124 15.03 -4.50 3.75
CA GLY A 124 14.03 -4.91 4.74
C GLY A 124 12.66 -5.21 4.13
N PRO A 125 11.78 -5.91 4.85
CA PRO A 125 10.40 -6.13 4.44
C PRO A 125 9.59 -4.83 4.41
N VAL A 126 8.55 -4.81 3.56
CA VAL A 126 7.69 -3.64 3.35
C VAL A 126 6.22 -4.02 3.22
N VAL A 127 5.37 -3.21 3.85
CA VAL A 127 3.91 -3.27 3.70
C VAL A 127 3.44 -1.99 3.01
N PHE A 128 2.70 -2.11 1.92
CA PHE A 128 2.06 -1.00 1.21
C PHE A 128 0.56 -1.00 1.47
N VAL A 129 0.01 0.16 1.83
CA VAL A 129 -1.44 0.36 1.94
C VAL A 129 -1.92 1.12 0.70
N SER A 130 -2.98 0.63 0.06
CA SER A 130 -3.59 1.28 -1.09
C SER A 130 -5.11 1.14 -1.08
N ASN A 131 -5.81 2.17 -1.59
CA ASN A 131 -7.26 2.07 -1.76
C ASN A 131 -7.61 1.40 -3.09
N GLU A 132 -8.72 0.64 -3.06
CA GLU A 132 -9.44 0.28 -4.27
C GLU A 132 -10.55 1.31 -4.49
N VAL A 133 -10.45 2.06 -5.60
CA VAL A 133 -11.38 3.15 -5.93
C VAL A 133 -12.19 2.87 -7.21
N GLY A 134 -11.91 1.74 -7.87
CA GLY A 134 -12.53 1.36 -9.16
C GLY A 134 -13.88 0.66 -9.03
N LEU A 135 -14.27 0.21 -7.83
CA LEU A 135 -15.51 -0.54 -7.59
C LEU A 135 -16.76 0.35 -7.41
N GLY A 136 -16.60 1.68 -7.44
CA GLY A 136 -17.69 2.63 -7.28
C GLY A 136 -18.27 3.13 -8.62
N ILE A 137 -19.17 4.13 -8.52
CA ILE A 137 -19.74 4.82 -9.69
C ILE A 137 -18.62 5.56 -10.44
N VAL A 138 -18.73 5.60 -11.78
CA VAL A 138 -17.78 6.34 -12.62
C VAL A 138 -17.78 7.81 -12.23
N PRO A 139 -16.62 8.42 -11.93
CA PRO A 139 -16.55 9.83 -11.57
C PRO A 139 -17.04 10.75 -12.70
N GLU A 140 -17.76 11.81 -12.34
CA GLU A 140 -18.30 12.78 -13.30
C GLU A 140 -17.21 13.64 -13.94
N THR A 141 -16.15 13.97 -13.18
CA THR A 141 -15.07 14.82 -13.66
C THR A 141 -14.01 14.04 -14.43
N PRO A 142 -13.38 14.61 -15.45
CA PRO A 142 -12.23 13.98 -16.14
C PRO A 142 -11.10 13.62 -15.16
N LEU A 143 -10.70 14.56 -14.29
CA LEU A 143 -9.67 14.34 -13.29
C LEU A 143 -9.96 13.13 -12.39
N GLY A 144 -11.22 12.97 -11.95
CA GLY A 144 -11.63 11.82 -11.16
C GLY A 144 -11.50 10.49 -11.91
N ARG A 145 -11.83 10.48 -13.22
CA ARG A 145 -11.68 9.28 -14.07
C ARG A 145 -10.20 8.95 -14.29
N ASP A 146 -9.38 9.95 -14.59
CA ASP A 146 -7.93 9.77 -14.77
C ASP A 146 -7.27 9.26 -13.49
N PHE A 147 -7.61 9.85 -12.34
CA PHE A 147 -7.12 9.39 -11.03
C PHE A 147 -7.51 7.93 -10.75
N ARG A 148 -8.77 7.57 -10.98
CA ARG A 148 -9.26 6.19 -10.81
C ARG A 148 -8.47 5.22 -11.68
N ASP A 149 -8.23 5.59 -12.94
CA ASP A 149 -7.52 4.74 -13.90
C ASP A 149 -6.04 4.60 -13.52
N TRP A 150 -5.38 5.69 -13.08
CA TRP A 150 -4.01 5.62 -12.55
C TRP A 150 -3.92 4.79 -11.27
N GLN A 151 -4.91 4.91 -10.36
CA GLN A 151 -4.94 4.11 -9.14
C GLN A 151 -5.05 2.60 -9.45
N GLY A 152 -5.89 2.25 -10.40
CA GLY A 152 -6.02 0.86 -10.87
C GLY A 152 -4.71 0.32 -11.46
N ARG A 153 -4.03 1.11 -12.32
CA ARG A 153 -2.72 0.74 -12.88
C ARG A 153 -1.65 0.59 -11.80
N LEU A 154 -1.60 1.52 -10.86
CA LEU A 154 -0.68 1.45 -9.71
C LEU A 154 -0.91 0.16 -8.91
N ASN A 155 -2.17 -0.13 -8.55
CA ASN A 155 -2.52 -1.33 -7.78
C ASN A 155 -2.11 -2.61 -8.51
N GLN A 156 -2.36 -2.70 -9.82
CA GLN A 156 -1.97 -3.85 -10.63
C GLN A 156 -0.44 -4.05 -10.66
N ARG A 157 0.33 -2.97 -10.88
CA ARG A 157 1.79 -3.04 -10.92
C ARG A 157 2.38 -3.40 -9.56
N MET A 158 1.86 -2.82 -8.49
CA MET A 158 2.31 -3.16 -7.13
C MET A 158 1.95 -4.61 -6.77
N ALA A 159 0.77 -5.10 -7.14
CA ALA A 159 0.41 -6.51 -6.94
C ALA A 159 1.33 -7.45 -7.74
N ALA A 160 1.81 -7.04 -8.92
CA ALA A 160 2.74 -7.83 -9.71
C ALA A 160 4.11 -7.97 -9.04
N VAL A 161 4.65 -6.88 -8.45
CA VAL A 161 6.01 -6.86 -7.87
C VAL A 161 6.05 -7.26 -6.39
N CYS A 162 4.98 -7.10 -5.61
CA CYS A 162 4.90 -7.56 -4.23
C CYS A 162 4.78 -9.09 -4.17
N ASP A 163 5.35 -9.72 -3.14
CA ASP A 163 5.26 -11.18 -2.92
C ASP A 163 3.84 -11.60 -2.58
N ALA A 164 3.10 -10.76 -1.82
CA ALA A 164 1.72 -11.01 -1.45
C ALA A 164 0.83 -9.79 -1.69
N ALA A 165 -0.46 -10.05 -1.92
CA ALA A 165 -1.51 -9.04 -1.97
C ALA A 165 -2.74 -9.53 -1.24
N VAL A 166 -3.32 -8.66 -0.39
CA VAL A 166 -4.52 -8.94 0.41
C VAL A 166 -5.55 -7.84 0.17
N PHE A 167 -6.81 -8.22 0.07
CA PHE A 167 -7.92 -7.29 0.02
C PHE A 167 -8.68 -7.31 1.35
N ILE A 168 -8.86 -6.13 1.95
CA ILE A 168 -9.59 -6.01 3.21
C ILE A 168 -11.02 -5.57 2.96
N ALA A 169 -11.95 -6.44 3.33
CA ALA A 169 -13.38 -6.19 3.28
C ALA A 169 -13.97 -6.38 4.69
N ALA A 170 -14.67 -5.37 5.22
CA ALA A 170 -15.29 -5.41 6.54
C ALA A 170 -14.33 -5.83 7.69
N GLY A 171 -13.06 -5.45 7.59
CA GLY A 171 -12.01 -5.80 8.55
C GLY A 171 -11.39 -7.19 8.34
N LEU A 172 -11.88 -7.97 7.39
CA LEU A 172 -11.42 -9.34 7.12
C LEU A 172 -10.47 -9.38 5.92
N PRO A 173 -9.30 -10.06 6.02
CA PRO A 173 -8.37 -10.22 4.92
C PRO A 173 -8.80 -11.32 3.95
N ILE A 174 -8.74 -11.02 2.66
CA ILE A 174 -8.94 -11.95 1.56
C ILE A 174 -7.62 -11.99 0.77
N ALA A 175 -6.99 -13.16 0.69
CA ALA A 175 -5.77 -13.31 -0.09
C ALA A 175 -6.08 -13.17 -1.59
N LEU A 176 -5.35 -12.27 -2.27
CA LEU A 176 -5.37 -12.12 -3.73
C LEU A 176 -4.14 -12.75 -4.38
N LYS A 177 -3.01 -12.77 -3.65
CA LYS A 177 -1.73 -13.37 -4.07
C LYS A 177 -0.97 -13.82 -2.81
N PRO A 178 -0.37 -15.02 -2.80
CA PRO A 178 -0.49 -16.03 -3.84
C PRO A 178 -1.81 -16.81 -3.72
N VAL A 179 -2.47 -16.97 -4.85
CA VAL A 179 -3.61 -17.88 -5.01
C VAL A 179 -3.50 -18.57 -6.36
N GLN A 180 -4.03 -19.76 -6.45
CA GLN A 180 -4.11 -20.45 -7.74
C GLN A 180 -5.10 -19.69 -8.64
N ALA A 181 -4.62 -19.18 -9.78
CA ALA A 181 -5.49 -18.53 -10.74
C ALA A 181 -6.52 -19.56 -11.28
N PRO A 182 -7.81 -19.17 -11.39
CA PRO A 182 -8.77 -20.04 -12.04
C PRO A 182 -8.39 -20.29 -13.48
N SER A 183 -8.49 -21.54 -13.92
CA SER A 183 -8.19 -21.95 -15.30
C SER A 183 -9.52 -22.21 -16.02
N PHE A 184 -9.71 -21.54 -17.16
CA PHE A 184 -10.88 -21.70 -18.00
C PHE A 184 -10.45 -22.05 -19.42
N ALA A 185 -11.12 -23.04 -20.05
CA ALA A 185 -11.03 -23.30 -21.46
C ALA A 185 -12.30 -22.76 -22.13
N LEU A 186 -12.15 -21.86 -23.11
CA LEU A 186 -13.27 -21.45 -23.96
C LEU A 186 -13.43 -22.50 -25.08
N LEU A 187 -14.66 -23.03 -25.22
CA LEU A 187 -15.03 -24.03 -26.23
C LEU A 187 -15.58 -23.35 -27.48
#